data_7ad32df131acffe6ab3995209b1ed355
#
_entry.id   7ad32df131acffe6ab3995209b1ed355
#
_cell.length_a   1.000
_cell.length_b   1.000
_cell.length_c   1.000
_cell.angle_alpha   90.00
_cell.angle_beta   90.00
_cell.angle_gamma   90.00
#
_symmetry.space_group_name_H-M   'P 1'
#
loop_
_entity.id
_entity.type
_entity.pdbx_description
1 polymer ?
#
loop_
_entity_poly.entity_id
_entity_poly.type
_entity_poly.pdbx_seq_one_letter_code
_entity_poly.pdbx_strand_id
1 'polypeptide(L)'
;MKPRTISIAAVALASGLLFGISQIAGVHADDRHKRGCSNKTLKGSYGSHRTGNGSMGPLAAVGRISFDGNGNSSSVQNISRNGTYTFDVELVGTYEVAEDCTGKFIDTMGNEVSRIVVVDDGKEIYGLSLTAGAAVYGVWKKIHNDRDR
;
A
#
# COMPACT_ATOMS: atom_id res chain seq x y z
N MET A 1 -60.11 -5.27 77.98
CA MET A 1 -59.99 -5.50 76.55
C MET A 1 -58.50 -5.43 76.19
N LYS A 2 -57.87 -6.55 75.86
CA LYS A 2 -56.45 -6.61 75.48
C LYS A 2 -56.34 -6.77 73.98
N PRO A 3 -55.58 -5.97 73.26
CA PRO A 3 -55.26 -6.26 71.82
C PRO A 3 -54.20 -7.33 71.71
N ARG A 4 -54.44 -8.27 70.82
CA ARG A 4 -53.52 -9.34 70.41
C ARG A 4 -52.49 -8.80 69.43
N THR A 5 -51.23 -8.96 69.79
CA THR A 5 -50.10 -8.71 68.90
C THR A 5 -49.93 -9.92 67.98
N ILE A 6 -49.93 -9.68 66.65
CA ILE A 6 -49.64 -10.66 65.63
C ILE A 6 -48.20 -10.42 65.18
N SER A 7 -47.33 -11.41 65.47
CA SER A 7 -45.97 -11.43 64.96
C SER A 7 -45.93 -11.96 63.51
N ILE A 8 -45.48 -11.15 62.62
CA ILE A 8 -45.22 -11.56 61.23
C ILE A 8 -43.72 -11.91 61.09
N ALA A 9 -43.46 -13.19 60.86
CA ALA A 9 -42.12 -13.65 60.57
C ALA A 9 -41.74 -13.24 59.14
N ALA A 10 -40.68 -12.46 59.03
CA ALA A 10 -40.10 -12.11 57.76
C ALA A 10 -39.19 -13.23 57.23
N VAL A 11 -39.57 -13.85 56.11
CA VAL A 11 -38.75 -14.79 55.36
C VAL A 11 -37.87 -13.97 54.42
N ALA A 12 -36.57 -13.94 54.69
CA ALA A 12 -35.59 -13.35 53.82
C ALA A 12 -35.22 -14.34 52.69
N LEU A 13 -35.72 -14.04 51.47
CA LEU A 13 -35.27 -14.71 50.24
C LEU A 13 -33.99 -14.04 49.75
N ALA A 14 -32.86 -14.67 49.91
CA ALA A 14 -31.60 -14.28 49.36
C ALA A 14 -31.58 -14.64 47.87
N SER A 15 -31.90 -13.67 47.02
CA SER A 15 -31.72 -13.80 45.55
C SER A 15 -30.28 -13.49 45.18
N GLY A 16 -29.47 -14.52 44.97
CA GLY A 16 -28.11 -14.41 44.43
C GLY A 16 -28.16 -13.97 42.98
N LEU A 17 -27.87 -12.71 42.71
CA LEU A 17 -27.56 -12.20 41.36
C LEU A 17 -26.12 -12.65 40.97
N LEU A 18 -26.03 -13.69 40.18
CA LEU A 18 -24.81 -14.03 39.46
C LEU A 18 -24.60 -13.00 38.32
N PHE A 19 -23.80 -11.98 38.59
CA PHE A 19 -23.27 -11.12 37.54
C PHE A 19 -22.26 -11.94 36.73
N GLY A 20 -22.73 -12.49 35.60
CA GLY A 20 -21.84 -13.01 34.55
C GLY A 20 -21.03 -11.87 33.97
N ILE A 21 -19.75 -11.78 34.33
CA ILE A 21 -18.78 -10.90 33.67
C ILE A 21 -18.55 -11.51 32.31
N SER A 22 -19.26 -11.03 31.28
CA SER A 22 -18.93 -11.27 29.88
C SER A 22 -17.58 -10.64 29.61
N GLN A 23 -16.53 -11.44 29.57
CA GLN A 23 -15.24 -11.04 29.04
C GLN A 23 -15.46 -10.72 27.56
N ILE A 24 -15.60 -9.45 27.24
CA ILE A 24 -15.48 -8.97 25.86
C ILE A 24 -14.04 -9.23 25.48
N ALA A 25 -13.81 -10.33 24.76
CA ALA A 25 -12.53 -10.58 24.09
C ALA A 25 -12.29 -9.35 23.20
N GLY A 26 -11.35 -8.50 23.61
CA GLY A 26 -10.95 -7.36 22.83
C GLY A 26 -10.52 -7.87 21.46
N VAL A 27 -11.23 -7.47 20.44
CA VAL A 27 -10.78 -7.65 19.06
C VAL A 27 -9.51 -6.82 18.97
N HIS A 28 -8.36 -7.49 19.09
CA HIS A 28 -7.09 -6.89 18.73
C HIS A 28 -7.17 -6.59 17.24
N ALA A 29 -7.56 -5.38 16.88
CA ALA A 29 -7.34 -4.86 15.55
C ALA A 29 -5.83 -5.00 15.29
N ASP A 30 -5.50 -5.75 14.25
CA ASP A 30 -4.12 -6.05 13.86
C ASP A 30 -3.40 -4.71 13.59
N ASP A 31 -2.55 -4.29 14.52
CA ASP A 31 -1.79 -3.02 14.49
C ASP A 31 -0.74 -3.00 13.35
N ARG A 32 -0.81 -3.96 12.41
CA ARG A 32 0.07 -4.01 11.24
C ARG A 32 -0.12 -2.85 10.27
N HIS A 33 -1.22 -2.09 10.38
CA HIS A 33 -1.52 -0.97 9.47
C HIS A 33 -0.98 0.40 9.91
N LYS A 34 -0.19 0.49 10.97
CA LYS A 34 0.33 1.78 11.49
C LYS A 34 1.77 2.12 11.09
N ARG A 35 2.42 1.33 10.24
CA ARG A 35 3.71 1.77 9.69
C ARG A 35 3.44 2.51 8.40
N GLY A 36 3.56 3.83 8.44
CA GLY A 36 3.55 4.67 7.25
C GLY A 36 4.59 4.20 6.23
N CYS A 37 4.39 4.53 4.97
CA CYS A 37 5.33 4.22 3.91
C CYS A 37 6.61 5.07 4.00
N SER A 38 7.63 4.67 3.30
CA SER A 38 8.87 5.42 3.09
C SER A 38 9.61 4.83 1.89
N ASN A 39 10.75 5.40 1.49
CA ASN A 39 11.58 4.82 0.44
C ASN A 39 11.93 3.36 0.71
N LYS A 40 12.09 2.95 1.98
CA LYS A 40 12.37 1.55 2.37
C LYS A 40 11.25 0.58 2.02
N THR A 41 10.03 1.06 1.83
CA THR A 41 8.89 0.25 1.41
C THR A 41 9.11 -0.33 0.00
N LEU A 42 9.84 0.40 -0.85
CA LEU A 42 10.21 -0.04 -2.18
C LEU A 42 11.66 -0.56 -2.17
N LYS A 43 11.81 -1.88 -2.12
CA LYS A 43 13.11 -2.55 -2.19
C LYS A 43 13.02 -3.82 -3.02
N GLY A 44 13.98 -4.01 -3.94
CA GLY A 44 14.07 -5.19 -4.83
C GLY A 44 13.58 -4.90 -6.25
N SER A 45 13.29 -5.95 -7.00
CA SER A 45 12.92 -5.88 -8.42
C SER A 45 11.41 -5.98 -8.63
N TYR A 46 10.94 -5.25 -9.63
CA TYR A 46 9.52 -5.19 -10.03
C TYR A 46 9.40 -5.37 -11.53
N GLY A 47 8.45 -6.17 -11.99
CA GLY A 47 7.99 -6.18 -13.37
C GLY A 47 7.13 -4.95 -13.61
N SER A 48 7.37 -4.23 -14.70
CA SER A 48 6.65 -3.02 -15.05
C SER A 48 5.82 -3.21 -16.30
N HIS A 49 4.63 -2.63 -16.31
CA HIS A 49 3.78 -2.49 -17.47
C HIS A 49 3.25 -1.06 -17.50
N ARG A 50 3.41 -0.37 -18.64
CA ARG A 50 2.89 0.98 -18.85
C ARG A 50 2.16 1.04 -20.18
N THR A 51 1.05 1.75 -20.22
CA THR A 51 0.24 1.93 -21.45
C THR A 51 -0.51 3.25 -21.42
N GLY A 52 -0.86 3.74 -22.61
CA GLY A 52 -1.65 4.96 -22.77
C GLY A 52 -1.30 5.71 -24.04
N ASN A 53 -1.65 6.99 -24.09
CA ASN A 53 -1.23 7.88 -25.15
C ASN A 53 -0.04 8.73 -24.66
N GLY A 54 1.12 8.53 -25.26
CA GLY A 54 2.26 9.41 -25.09
C GLY A 54 2.13 10.69 -25.89
N SER A 55 3.02 11.65 -25.69
CA SER A 55 3.04 12.90 -26.45
C SER A 55 3.24 12.73 -27.96
N MET A 56 3.73 11.56 -28.40
CA MET A 56 3.94 11.20 -29.80
C MET A 56 3.04 10.03 -30.26
N GLY A 57 1.89 9.82 -29.64
CA GLY A 57 0.91 8.78 -29.97
C GLY A 57 0.88 7.62 -28.97
N PRO A 58 0.19 6.52 -29.31
CA PRO A 58 0.03 5.36 -28.43
C PRO A 58 1.37 4.84 -27.92
N LEU A 59 1.40 4.49 -26.61
CA LEU A 59 2.57 3.96 -25.92
C LEU A 59 2.20 2.68 -25.18
N ALA A 60 3.04 1.67 -25.34
CA ALA A 60 3.08 0.50 -24.47
C ALA A 60 4.54 0.21 -24.09
N ALA A 61 4.78 -0.15 -22.84
CA ALA A 61 6.11 -0.50 -22.37
C ALA A 61 6.01 -1.61 -21.34
N VAL A 62 6.99 -2.53 -21.40
CA VAL A 62 7.20 -3.55 -20.39
C VAL A 62 8.68 -3.59 -20.01
N GLY A 63 8.99 -3.97 -18.79
CA GLY A 63 10.38 -4.06 -18.36
C GLY A 63 10.52 -4.44 -16.91
N ARG A 64 11.71 -4.26 -16.40
CA ARG A 64 12.06 -4.45 -15.00
C ARG A 64 12.61 -3.17 -14.43
N ILE A 65 12.17 -2.81 -13.23
CA ILE A 65 12.74 -1.74 -12.40
C ILE A 65 13.22 -2.33 -11.09
N SER A 66 14.34 -1.83 -10.59
CA SER A 66 14.89 -2.18 -9.28
C SER A 66 14.98 -0.93 -8.41
N PHE A 67 14.58 -1.09 -7.17
CA PHE A 67 14.64 -0.05 -6.11
C PHE A 67 15.61 -0.51 -5.03
N ASP A 68 16.47 0.38 -4.54
CA ASP A 68 17.45 0.08 -3.50
C ASP A 68 16.92 0.22 -2.07
N GLY A 69 15.75 0.83 -1.89
CA GLY A 69 15.17 1.17 -0.59
C GLY A 69 15.67 2.50 -0.01
N ASN A 70 16.60 3.18 -0.69
CA ASN A 70 17.20 4.43 -0.24
C ASN A 70 16.84 5.63 -1.14
N GLY A 71 16.04 5.41 -2.18
CA GLY A 71 15.59 6.45 -3.09
C GLY A 71 16.21 6.37 -4.48
N ASN A 72 17.02 5.34 -4.80
CA ASN A 72 17.55 5.17 -6.15
C ASN A 72 16.83 4.05 -6.91
N SER A 73 16.65 4.24 -8.20
CA SER A 73 16.04 3.27 -9.09
C SER A 73 16.81 3.12 -10.40
N SER A 74 16.79 1.89 -10.93
CA SER A 74 17.30 1.57 -12.26
C SER A 74 16.32 0.66 -12.99
N SER A 75 16.15 0.82 -14.29
CA SER A 75 15.26 -0.03 -15.08
C SER A 75 15.79 -0.33 -16.46
N VAL A 76 15.34 -1.47 -17.00
CA VAL A 76 15.51 -1.84 -18.41
C VAL A 76 14.11 -2.06 -18.97
N GLN A 77 13.78 -1.40 -20.07
CA GLN A 77 12.45 -1.41 -20.64
C GLN A 77 12.44 -1.61 -22.15
N ASN A 78 11.42 -2.32 -22.63
CA ASN A 78 11.08 -2.44 -24.02
C ASN A 78 9.86 -1.56 -24.29
N ILE A 79 9.95 -0.68 -25.27
CA ILE A 79 8.98 0.38 -25.51
C ILE A 79 8.47 0.29 -26.94
N SER A 80 7.15 0.30 -27.10
CA SER A 80 6.49 0.56 -28.38
C SER A 80 5.87 1.96 -28.30
N ARG A 81 6.22 2.81 -29.24
CA ARG A 81 5.68 4.17 -29.35
C ARG A 81 5.21 4.42 -30.77
N ASN A 82 3.91 4.62 -30.93
CA ASN A 82 3.29 4.80 -32.25
C ASN A 82 3.74 3.76 -33.29
N GLY A 83 3.84 2.48 -32.88
CA GLY A 83 4.28 1.38 -33.74
C GLY A 83 5.81 1.23 -33.93
N THR A 84 6.61 2.16 -33.40
CA THR A 84 8.07 2.05 -33.40
C THR A 84 8.53 1.37 -32.12
N TYR A 85 9.41 0.39 -32.22
CA TYR A 85 9.92 -0.41 -31.10
C TYR A 85 11.35 0.00 -30.74
N THR A 86 11.61 0.10 -29.44
CA THR A 86 12.95 0.28 -28.88
C THR A 86 13.12 -0.73 -27.76
N PHE A 87 14.22 -1.49 -27.81
CA PHE A 87 14.51 -2.56 -26.84
C PHE A 87 15.64 -2.15 -25.91
N ASP A 88 15.63 -2.74 -24.71
CA ASP A 88 16.69 -2.65 -23.70
C ASP A 88 17.06 -1.20 -23.33
N VAL A 89 16.04 -0.33 -23.25
CA VAL A 89 16.22 1.05 -22.84
C VAL A 89 16.55 1.10 -21.35
N GLU A 90 17.79 1.46 -21.03
CA GLU A 90 18.23 1.67 -19.67
C GLU A 90 17.82 3.04 -19.16
N LEU A 91 17.18 3.09 -17.98
CA LEU A 91 16.79 4.32 -17.32
C LEU A 91 17.24 4.25 -15.87
N VAL A 92 17.83 5.34 -15.39
CA VAL A 92 18.18 5.54 -13.98
C VAL A 92 17.50 6.81 -13.47
N GLY A 93 17.24 6.86 -12.17
CA GLY A 93 16.61 7.99 -11.54
C GLY A 93 16.47 7.78 -10.04
N THR A 94 15.78 8.69 -9.40
CA THR A 94 15.47 8.61 -7.98
C THR A 94 13.96 8.51 -7.75
N TYR A 95 13.57 8.16 -6.53
CA TYR A 95 12.18 8.13 -6.11
C TYR A 95 12.05 8.61 -4.68
N GLU A 96 10.88 9.12 -4.36
CA GLU A 96 10.48 9.49 -3.01
C GLU A 96 9.14 8.86 -2.70
N VAL A 97 8.98 8.33 -1.49
CA VAL A 97 7.71 7.79 -0.96
C VAL A 97 7.43 8.48 0.36
N ALA A 98 6.27 9.13 0.44
CA ALA A 98 5.76 9.79 1.63
C ALA A 98 5.08 8.79 2.58
N GLU A 99 4.83 9.22 3.82
CA GLU A 99 4.24 8.40 4.87
C GLU A 99 2.83 7.89 4.53
N ASP A 100 2.07 8.64 3.72
CA ASP A 100 0.75 8.28 3.22
C ASP A 100 0.77 7.31 2.01
N CYS A 101 1.95 6.77 1.67
CA CYS A 101 2.20 5.87 0.54
C CYS A 101 2.04 6.51 -0.85
N THR A 102 1.88 7.83 -0.95
CA THR A 102 2.06 8.53 -2.20
C THR A 102 3.55 8.77 -2.49
N GLY A 103 3.89 9.01 -3.74
CA GLY A 103 5.29 9.27 -4.08
C GLY A 103 5.48 9.77 -5.50
N LYS A 104 6.74 9.82 -5.92
CA LYS A 104 7.13 10.31 -7.25
C LYS A 104 8.38 9.62 -7.77
N PHE A 105 8.51 9.56 -9.09
CA PHE A 105 9.76 9.25 -9.77
C PHE A 105 10.37 10.54 -10.33
N ILE A 106 11.69 10.64 -10.24
CA ILE A 106 12.48 11.80 -10.61
C ILE A 106 13.57 11.35 -11.58
N ASP A 107 13.72 12.03 -12.69
CA ASP A 107 14.79 11.75 -13.66
C ASP A 107 16.17 12.24 -13.19
N THR A 108 17.20 11.97 -13.98
CA THR A 108 18.58 12.39 -13.69
C THR A 108 18.81 13.91 -13.77
N MET A 109 17.88 14.65 -14.33
CA MET A 109 17.89 16.12 -14.37
C MET A 109 17.14 16.76 -13.20
N GLY A 110 16.55 15.94 -12.32
CA GLY A 110 15.79 16.41 -11.17
C GLY A 110 14.32 16.71 -11.48
N ASN A 111 13.83 16.39 -12.69
CA ASN A 111 12.42 16.60 -13.04
C ASN A 111 11.57 15.47 -12.51
N GLU A 112 10.43 15.82 -11.94
CA GLU A 112 9.40 14.85 -11.58
C GLU A 112 8.72 14.31 -12.85
N VAL A 113 8.83 13.00 -13.08
CA VAL A 113 8.34 12.35 -14.31
C VAL A 113 7.10 11.50 -14.10
N SER A 114 6.79 11.14 -12.86
CA SER A 114 5.58 10.37 -12.51
C SER A 114 5.15 10.61 -11.08
N ARG A 115 3.84 10.59 -10.83
CA ARG A 115 3.24 10.41 -9.51
C ARG A 115 2.89 8.94 -9.31
N ILE A 116 3.10 8.45 -8.09
CA ILE A 116 2.87 7.04 -7.75
C ILE A 116 2.08 6.89 -6.45
N VAL A 117 1.43 5.73 -6.33
CA VAL A 117 0.83 5.25 -5.08
C VAL A 117 1.34 3.83 -4.85
N VAL A 118 1.89 3.59 -3.67
CA VAL A 118 2.39 2.29 -3.23
C VAL A 118 1.26 1.57 -2.50
N VAL A 119 0.98 0.34 -2.88
CA VAL A 119 -0.08 -0.50 -2.28
C VAL A 119 0.46 -1.88 -1.94
N ASP A 120 -0.33 -2.68 -1.22
CA ASP A 120 -0.02 -4.06 -0.83
C ASP A 120 1.37 -4.18 -0.17
N ASP A 121 1.64 -3.31 0.82
CA ASP A 121 2.90 -3.28 1.58
C ASP A 121 4.15 -3.18 0.67
N GLY A 122 4.06 -2.42 -0.41
CA GLY A 122 5.15 -2.23 -1.36
C GLY A 122 5.29 -3.34 -2.40
N LYS A 123 4.33 -4.24 -2.53
CA LYS A 123 4.37 -5.28 -3.56
C LYS A 123 3.84 -4.79 -4.91
N GLU A 124 3.03 -3.75 -4.89
CA GLU A 124 2.48 -3.17 -6.11
C GLU A 124 2.54 -1.64 -6.07
N ILE A 125 2.73 -1.02 -7.23
CA ILE A 125 2.79 0.43 -7.40
C ILE A 125 1.91 0.79 -8.60
N TYR A 126 1.08 1.80 -8.44
CA TYR A 126 0.36 2.47 -9.53
C TYR A 126 1.01 3.81 -9.80
N GLY A 127 1.10 4.21 -11.06
CA GLY A 127 1.67 5.49 -11.39
C GLY A 127 1.12 6.13 -12.65
N LEU A 128 1.17 7.45 -12.67
CA LEU A 128 0.77 8.30 -13.77
C LEU A 128 1.95 9.12 -14.24
N SER A 129 2.22 9.11 -15.55
CA SER A 129 3.24 9.98 -16.16
C SER A 129 2.84 11.44 -16.12
N LEU A 130 3.81 12.31 -15.86
CA LEU A 130 3.66 13.78 -15.89
C LEU A 130 4.16 14.41 -17.20
N THR A 131 4.52 13.60 -18.19
CA THR A 131 4.93 14.14 -19.51
C THR A 131 3.80 14.95 -20.13
N ALA A 132 4.07 16.19 -20.48
CA ALA A 132 3.09 17.07 -21.10
C ALA A 132 2.52 16.45 -22.39
N GLY A 133 1.20 16.50 -22.55
CA GLY A 133 0.49 15.92 -23.69
C GLY A 133 0.38 14.39 -23.66
N ALA A 134 0.79 13.74 -22.57
CA ALA A 134 0.67 12.30 -22.40
C ALA A 134 -0.43 11.95 -21.38
N ALA A 135 -1.10 10.80 -21.60
CA ALA A 135 -1.99 10.13 -20.66
C ALA A 135 -1.55 8.66 -20.56
N VAL A 136 -0.46 8.43 -19.82
CA VAL A 136 0.17 7.12 -19.65
C VAL A 136 0.13 6.74 -18.18
N TYR A 137 -0.44 5.58 -17.90
CA TYR A 137 -0.37 4.99 -16.56
C TYR A 137 0.48 3.73 -16.56
N GLY A 138 0.95 3.34 -15.40
CA GLY A 138 1.76 2.15 -15.21
C GLY A 138 1.43 1.40 -13.93
N VAL A 139 1.72 0.11 -13.98
CA VAL A 139 1.65 -0.80 -12.83
C VAL A 139 3.00 -1.49 -12.71
N TRP A 140 3.50 -1.57 -11.49
CA TRP A 140 4.71 -2.30 -11.16
C TRP A 140 4.38 -3.33 -10.09
N LYS A 141 4.73 -4.60 -10.33
CA LYS A 141 4.52 -5.70 -9.39
C LYS A 141 5.83 -6.30 -8.96
N LYS A 142 6.00 -6.49 -7.66
CA LYS A 142 7.23 -7.07 -7.10
C LYS A 142 7.46 -8.46 -7.66
N ILE A 143 8.68 -8.71 -8.13
CA ILE A 143 9.12 -10.02 -8.59
C ILE A 143 9.58 -10.80 -7.36
N HIS A 144 8.91 -11.91 -7.06
CA HIS A 144 9.34 -12.84 -6.02
C HIS A 144 10.46 -13.73 -6.59
N ASN A 145 11.65 -13.62 -6.04
CA ASN A 145 12.69 -14.59 -6.29
C ASN A 145 12.58 -15.71 -5.26
N ASP A 146 12.61 -16.98 -5.68
CA ASP A 146 12.54 -18.15 -4.78
C ASP A 146 13.68 -18.22 -3.74
N ARG A 147 14.62 -17.28 -3.77
CA ARG A 147 15.73 -17.15 -2.80
C ARG A 147 15.33 -16.45 -1.49
N ASP A 148 14.13 -15.93 -1.41
CA ASP A 148 13.62 -15.21 -0.23
C ASP A 148 12.72 -16.11 0.65
N ARG A 149 12.77 -17.43 0.43
CA ARG A 149 12.10 -18.46 1.26
C ARG A 149 13.07 -19.17 2.18
#